data_ffb212ed734fae389a776632a09821b3
#
_entry.id   ffb212ed734fae389a776632a09821b3
#
_cell.length_a   1.000
_cell.length_b   1.000
_cell.length_c   1.000
_cell.angle_alpha   90.00
_cell.angle_beta   90.00
_cell.angle_gamma   90.00
#
_symmetry.space_group_name_H-M   'P 1'
#
loop_
_entity.id
_entity.type
_entity.pdbx_description
1 polymer ?
#
loop_
_entity_poly.entity_id
_entity_poly.type
_entity_poly.pdbx_seq_one_letter_code
_entity_poly.pdbx_strand_id
1 'polypeptide(L)'
;MRDIQLRRLINWLVLFCLSTFGRNVNIWKAFRNRAGAKVLDIGCGRYSAVSQLIKTQHFYTIGLDIFEPHVRASNDRGIYQGSICGDVRALPIKDKQFDLVIILEVLEHLDRGDGEKALSELERVSREAILLTTPIGECPHRDYYGNPYEEHRYAWSLEELKASGFVVRGKGIRGLTVGDKWWSSPPIFFRPLQYIIYMIGTAFSYFFPAIAADAIAWKYLNT
;
A
#
# COMPACT_ATOMS: atom_id res chain seq x y z
N MET A 1 10.24 -24.44 8.72
CA MET A 1 11.20 -24.09 7.65
C MET A 1 10.56 -23.96 6.26
N ARG A 2 9.71 -24.91 5.80
CA ARG A 2 9.03 -24.81 4.49
C ARG A 2 8.12 -23.57 4.34
N ASP A 3 7.42 -23.19 5.40
CA ASP A 3 6.49 -22.04 5.38
C ASP A 3 7.20 -20.68 5.24
N ILE A 4 8.39 -20.55 5.81
CA ILE A 4 9.21 -19.33 5.70
C ILE A 4 9.78 -19.18 4.28
N GLN A 5 10.18 -20.28 3.65
CA GLN A 5 10.67 -20.24 2.25
C GLN A 5 9.54 -19.94 1.27
N LEU A 6 8.35 -20.51 1.50
CA LEU A 6 7.18 -20.24 0.69
C LEU A 6 6.72 -18.78 0.81
N ARG A 7 6.71 -18.22 2.02
CA ARG A 7 6.41 -16.79 2.24
C ARG A 7 7.45 -15.87 1.59
N ARG A 8 8.74 -16.23 1.63
CA ARG A 8 9.80 -15.50 0.91
C ARG A 8 9.61 -15.55 -0.60
N LEU A 9 9.27 -16.70 -1.14
CA LEU A 9 8.98 -16.88 -2.57
C LEU A 9 7.73 -16.08 -2.98
N ILE A 10 6.69 -16.11 -2.16
CA ILE A 10 5.45 -15.34 -2.35
C ILE A 10 5.73 -13.84 -2.34
N ASN A 11 6.46 -13.35 -1.35
CA ASN A 11 6.85 -11.93 -1.28
C ASN A 11 7.76 -11.53 -2.45
N TRP A 12 8.68 -12.41 -2.87
CA TRP A 12 9.52 -12.18 -4.05
C TRP A 12 8.70 -12.14 -5.33
N LEU A 13 7.71 -13.03 -5.50
CA LEU A 13 6.79 -13.03 -6.64
C LEU A 13 5.88 -11.80 -6.63
N VAL A 14 5.35 -11.37 -5.49
CA VAL A 14 4.58 -10.13 -5.36
C VAL A 14 5.44 -8.92 -5.73
N LEU A 15 6.67 -8.85 -5.24
CA LEU A 15 7.63 -7.80 -5.58
C LEU A 15 8.07 -7.89 -7.05
N PHE A 16 8.22 -9.10 -7.59
CA PHE A 16 8.51 -9.35 -9.00
C PHE A 16 7.34 -8.90 -9.89
N CYS A 17 6.10 -9.16 -9.49
CA CYS A 17 4.91 -8.66 -10.20
C CYS A 17 4.82 -7.14 -10.15
N LEU A 18 5.01 -6.55 -8.97
CA LEU A 18 5.08 -5.09 -8.81
C LEU A 18 6.24 -4.49 -9.61
N SER A 19 7.35 -5.22 -9.79
CA SER A 19 8.53 -4.73 -10.51
C SER A 19 8.53 -5.03 -12.00
N THR A 20 7.98 -6.14 -12.45
CA THR A 20 8.07 -6.62 -13.85
C THR A 20 6.91 -6.12 -14.70
N PHE A 21 5.70 -6.07 -14.16
CA PHE A 21 4.55 -5.48 -14.83
C PHE A 21 4.39 -3.99 -14.56
N GLY A 22 4.99 -3.50 -13.49
CA GLY A 22 5.17 -2.08 -13.23
C GLY A 22 6.41 -1.53 -13.91
N ARG A 23 6.58 -1.68 -15.22
CA ARG A 23 7.65 -1.01 -15.97
C ARG A 23 7.69 0.52 -15.73
N ASN A 24 6.65 1.04 -15.09
CA ASN A 24 6.49 2.43 -14.66
C ASN A 24 6.19 2.59 -13.16
N VAL A 25 6.46 1.61 -12.33
CA VAL A 25 6.73 1.92 -10.93
C VAL A 25 8.14 2.53 -10.89
N ASN A 26 8.28 3.60 -11.68
CA ASN A 26 9.51 4.40 -11.75
C ASN A 26 9.90 4.96 -10.40
N ILE A 27 8.92 5.21 -9.52
CA ILE A 27 9.13 5.52 -8.10
C ILE A 27 10.00 4.47 -7.43
N TRP A 28 9.63 3.21 -7.56
CA TRP A 28 10.36 2.14 -6.93
C TRP A 28 11.76 1.97 -7.50
N LYS A 29 11.90 2.12 -8.82
CA LYS A 29 13.21 2.14 -9.46
C LYS A 29 14.03 3.36 -9.06
N ALA A 30 13.41 4.53 -8.92
CA ALA A 30 14.09 5.75 -8.50
C ALA A 30 14.60 5.66 -7.05
N PHE A 31 13.84 5.00 -6.15
CA PHE A 31 14.19 4.92 -4.73
C PHE A 31 14.91 3.63 -4.33
N ARG A 32 14.77 2.51 -5.06
CA ARG A 32 15.32 1.19 -4.67
C ARG A 32 16.84 1.14 -4.49
N ASN A 33 17.59 2.08 -5.03
CA ASN A 33 19.06 2.15 -4.95
C ASN A 33 19.53 3.41 -4.20
N ARG A 34 18.65 4.06 -3.42
CA ARG A 34 18.96 5.28 -2.67
C ARG A 34 19.10 4.95 -1.18
N ALA A 35 20.23 4.36 -0.80
CA ALA A 35 20.52 4.12 0.61
C ALA A 35 20.40 5.42 1.41
N GLY A 36 19.73 5.35 2.56
CA GLY A 36 19.48 6.49 3.43
C GLY A 36 18.31 7.39 3.04
N ALA A 37 17.58 7.11 1.94
CA ALA A 37 16.35 7.82 1.63
C ALA A 37 15.36 7.71 2.80
N LYS A 38 14.73 8.83 3.16
CA LYS A 38 13.75 8.92 4.25
C LYS A 38 12.38 8.51 3.73
N VAL A 39 11.80 7.47 4.31
CA VAL A 39 10.50 6.91 3.91
C VAL A 39 9.54 6.95 5.09
N LEU A 40 8.35 7.46 4.86
CA LEU A 40 7.22 7.39 5.79
C LEU A 40 6.24 6.33 5.29
N ASP A 41 5.90 5.36 6.13
CA ASP A 41 4.88 4.33 5.87
C ASP A 41 3.65 4.60 6.74
N ILE A 42 2.58 5.08 6.12
CA ILE A 42 1.33 5.46 6.77
C ILE A 42 0.34 4.31 6.73
N GLY A 43 -0.31 4.03 7.89
CA GLY A 43 -1.09 2.83 8.07
C GLY A 43 -0.18 1.60 8.15
N CYS A 44 0.92 1.72 8.89
CA CYS A 44 1.97 0.70 8.92
C CYS A 44 1.51 -0.64 9.51
N GLY A 45 0.40 -0.67 10.23
CA GLY A 45 -0.19 -1.88 10.79
C GLY A 45 0.75 -2.67 11.71
N ARG A 46 0.33 -3.87 12.06
CA ARG A 46 1.18 -4.84 12.78
C ARG A 46 2.27 -5.44 11.90
N TYR A 47 2.02 -5.52 10.59
CA TYR A 47 2.86 -6.17 9.59
C TYR A 47 2.87 -5.28 8.35
N SER A 48 3.85 -4.42 8.25
CA SER A 48 3.98 -3.60 7.06
C SER A 48 4.09 -4.47 5.79
N ALA A 49 3.24 -4.18 4.82
CA ALA A 49 3.29 -4.84 3.51
C ALA A 49 4.63 -4.58 2.78
N VAL A 50 5.30 -3.49 3.12
CA VAL A 50 6.58 -3.08 2.52
C VAL A 50 7.79 -3.40 3.40
N SER A 51 7.61 -4.03 4.57
CA SER A 51 8.70 -4.28 5.53
C SER A 51 9.92 -4.99 4.95
N GLN A 52 9.71 -6.00 4.09
CA GLN A 52 10.80 -6.73 3.42
C GLN A 52 11.64 -5.80 2.52
N LEU A 53 10.98 -4.93 1.85
CA LEU A 53 11.54 -4.01 0.91
C LEU A 53 12.30 -2.88 1.60
N ILE A 54 11.73 -2.34 2.68
CA ILE A 54 12.38 -1.38 3.57
C ILE A 54 13.72 -1.95 4.05
N LYS A 55 13.74 -3.20 4.53
CA LYS A 55 14.96 -3.87 5.01
C LYS A 55 16.00 -4.09 3.92
N THR A 56 15.60 -4.40 2.69
CA THR A 56 16.54 -4.71 1.60
C THR A 56 17.14 -3.48 0.94
N GLN A 57 16.52 -2.30 1.09
CA GLN A 57 16.95 -1.07 0.42
C GLN A 57 17.75 -0.10 1.31
N HIS A 58 17.94 -0.43 2.59
CA HIS A 58 18.65 0.42 3.56
C HIS A 58 18.06 1.84 3.66
N PHE A 59 16.74 1.95 3.63
CA PHE A 59 16.04 3.22 3.86
C PHE A 59 16.04 3.59 5.34
N TYR A 60 15.98 4.90 5.62
CA TYR A 60 15.60 5.39 6.92
C TYR A 60 14.06 5.50 6.97
N THR A 61 13.42 4.64 7.73
CA THR A 61 11.96 4.48 7.67
C THR A 61 11.30 4.77 9.01
N ILE A 62 10.19 5.50 8.94
CA ILE A 62 9.28 5.76 10.05
C ILE A 62 7.93 5.14 9.70
N GLY A 63 7.37 4.36 10.63
CA GLY A 63 5.98 3.89 10.54
C GLY A 63 5.04 4.88 11.22
N LEU A 64 3.83 5.04 10.69
CA LEU A 64 2.77 5.80 11.34
C LEU A 64 1.46 5.00 11.28
N ASP A 65 0.74 4.95 12.38
CA ASP A 65 -0.59 4.35 12.46
C ASP A 65 -1.43 5.09 13.49
N ILE A 66 -2.74 5.19 13.26
CA ILE A 66 -3.67 5.80 14.21
C ILE A 66 -3.97 4.86 15.38
N PHE A 67 -3.88 3.55 15.16
CA PHE A 67 -4.19 2.53 16.16
C PHE A 67 -2.94 2.15 16.95
N GLU A 68 -2.82 2.66 18.17
CA GLU A 68 -1.65 2.51 19.03
C GLU A 68 -1.16 1.05 19.20
N PRO A 69 -2.03 0.01 19.31
CA PRO A 69 -1.57 -1.38 19.38
C PRO A 69 -0.78 -1.82 18.13
N HIS A 70 -1.05 -1.26 16.94
CA HIS A 70 -0.28 -1.51 15.74
C HIS A 70 1.11 -0.87 15.82
N VAL A 71 1.20 0.36 16.32
CA VAL A 71 2.46 1.08 16.53
C VAL A 71 3.37 0.31 17.49
N ARG A 72 2.84 -0.15 18.63
CA ARG A 72 3.58 -0.97 19.60
C ARG A 72 4.09 -2.25 18.95
N ALA A 73 3.21 -3.00 18.27
CA ALA A 73 3.58 -4.25 17.63
C ALA A 73 4.63 -4.10 16.53
N SER A 74 4.64 -2.99 15.80
CA SER A 74 5.67 -2.70 14.79
C SER A 74 7.01 -2.33 15.41
N ASN A 75 7.01 -1.61 16.53
CA ASN A 75 8.21 -1.30 17.31
C ASN A 75 8.84 -2.56 17.89
N ASP A 76 8.06 -3.44 18.51
CA ASP A 76 8.55 -4.71 19.08
C ASP A 76 9.23 -5.60 18.04
N ARG A 77 8.83 -5.48 16.77
CA ARG A 77 9.44 -6.22 15.66
C ARG A 77 10.65 -5.56 15.04
N GLY A 78 10.97 -4.33 15.42
CA GLY A 78 12.08 -3.57 14.83
C GLY A 78 11.97 -3.41 13.31
N ILE A 79 10.77 -3.16 12.81
CA ILE A 79 10.50 -2.99 11.37
C ILE A 79 11.03 -1.63 10.91
N TYR A 80 10.79 -0.60 11.70
CA TYR A 80 11.14 0.79 11.43
C TYR A 80 12.23 1.30 12.38
N GLN A 81 12.91 2.38 12.02
CA GLN A 81 13.80 3.12 12.92
C GLN A 81 13.03 3.90 13.99
N GLY A 82 11.72 4.06 13.81
CA GLY A 82 10.79 4.62 14.78
C GLY A 82 9.36 4.49 14.28
N SER A 83 8.40 4.61 15.19
CA SER A 83 6.99 4.63 14.82
C SER A 83 6.25 5.73 15.58
N ILE A 84 5.24 6.31 14.95
CA ILE A 84 4.45 7.43 15.44
C ILE A 84 3.00 6.97 15.53
N CYS A 85 2.35 7.18 16.69
CA CYS A 85 0.90 7.12 16.77
C CYS A 85 0.35 8.47 16.32
N GLY A 86 -0.40 8.49 15.21
CA GLY A 86 -0.86 9.74 14.61
C GLY A 86 -1.94 9.54 13.57
N ASP A 87 -2.65 10.64 13.31
CA ASP A 87 -3.73 10.71 12.35
C ASP A 87 -3.20 11.26 11.02
N VAL A 88 -3.48 10.56 9.92
CA VAL A 88 -3.06 10.97 8.57
C VAL A 88 -3.69 12.30 8.12
N ARG A 89 -4.82 12.70 8.74
CA ARG A 89 -5.52 13.95 8.45
C ARG A 89 -4.84 15.19 9.05
N ALA A 90 -3.90 14.99 9.99
CA ALA A 90 -3.13 16.05 10.63
C ALA A 90 -1.79 15.46 11.12
N LEU A 91 -0.86 15.25 10.20
CA LEU A 91 0.40 14.57 10.50
C LEU A 91 1.30 15.43 11.40
N PRO A 92 1.79 14.91 12.54
CA PRO A 92 2.72 15.61 13.44
C PRO A 92 4.14 15.64 12.85
N ILE A 93 4.27 16.02 11.59
CA ILE A 93 5.47 15.92 10.76
C ILE A 93 5.67 17.25 10.04
N LYS A 94 6.91 17.71 9.94
CA LYS A 94 7.27 18.93 9.23
C LYS A 94 7.10 18.77 7.71
N ASP A 95 6.92 19.90 7.02
CA ASP A 95 6.85 19.94 5.56
C ASP A 95 8.11 19.36 4.94
N LYS A 96 7.92 18.61 3.83
CA LYS A 96 9.00 18.08 3.00
C LYS A 96 10.05 17.27 3.78
N GLN A 97 9.62 16.56 4.84
CA GLN A 97 10.54 15.82 5.71
C GLN A 97 10.96 14.48 5.14
N PHE A 98 10.12 13.83 4.32
CA PHE A 98 10.35 12.50 3.76
C PHE A 98 10.52 12.57 2.24
N ASP A 99 11.47 11.80 1.71
CA ASP A 99 11.71 11.71 0.27
C ASP A 99 10.56 10.92 -0.41
N LEU A 100 10.08 9.88 0.25
CA LEU A 100 8.95 9.04 -0.19
C LEU A 100 7.94 8.87 0.94
N VAL A 101 6.66 9.05 0.62
CA VAL A 101 5.55 8.70 1.49
C VAL A 101 4.79 7.51 0.87
N ILE A 102 4.59 6.46 1.65
CA ILE A 102 3.85 5.26 1.26
C ILE A 102 2.57 5.21 2.10
N ILE A 103 1.44 4.97 1.45
CA ILE A 103 0.14 4.78 2.09
C ILE A 103 -0.59 3.65 1.37
N LEU A 104 -0.75 2.52 2.03
CA LEU A 104 -1.31 1.31 1.43
C LEU A 104 -2.56 0.89 2.19
N GLU A 105 -3.69 0.81 1.47
CA GLU A 105 -4.97 0.35 2.03
C GLU A 105 -5.37 1.17 3.27
N VAL A 106 -5.42 2.49 3.15
CA VAL A 106 -5.79 3.41 4.24
C VAL A 106 -6.85 4.42 3.80
N LEU A 107 -6.80 4.90 2.56
CA LEU A 107 -7.71 5.94 2.10
C LEU A 107 -9.19 5.53 2.14
N GLU A 108 -9.49 4.28 1.91
CA GLU A 108 -10.83 3.70 1.98
C GLU A 108 -11.45 3.74 3.37
N HIS A 109 -10.63 3.84 4.41
CA HIS A 109 -11.09 3.95 5.80
C HIS A 109 -11.48 5.37 6.22
N LEU A 110 -11.28 6.34 5.34
CA LEU A 110 -11.61 7.74 5.57
C LEU A 110 -12.86 8.13 4.80
N ASP A 111 -13.69 9.00 5.36
CA ASP A 111 -14.72 9.68 4.60
C ASP A 111 -14.07 10.55 3.51
N ARG A 112 -14.79 10.86 2.43
CA ARG A 112 -14.23 11.58 1.29
C ARG A 112 -13.47 12.85 1.68
N GLY A 113 -14.08 13.73 2.47
CA GLY A 113 -13.46 14.99 2.86
C GLY A 113 -12.22 14.80 3.75
N ASP A 114 -12.20 13.75 4.55
CA ASP A 114 -11.02 13.38 5.37
C ASP A 114 -9.93 12.74 4.50
N GLY A 115 -10.30 11.98 3.47
CA GLY A 115 -9.36 11.47 2.48
C GLY A 115 -8.70 12.61 1.68
N GLU A 116 -9.44 13.64 1.29
CA GLU A 116 -8.89 14.83 0.64
C GLU A 116 -7.89 15.57 1.53
N LYS A 117 -8.18 15.71 2.85
CA LYS A 117 -7.21 16.24 3.83
C LYS A 117 -5.98 15.37 3.94
N ALA A 118 -6.17 14.04 4.01
CA ALA A 118 -5.05 13.10 4.05
C ALA A 118 -4.15 13.28 2.82
N LEU A 119 -4.71 13.31 1.60
CA LEU A 119 -3.93 13.53 0.38
C LEU A 119 -3.12 14.84 0.44
N SER A 120 -3.70 15.91 0.97
CA SER A 120 -3.01 17.20 1.17
C SER A 120 -1.84 17.08 2.16
N GLU A 121 -2.03 16.34 3.26
CA GLU A 121 -0.97 16.08 4.24
C GLU A 121 0.16 15.24 3.67
N LEU A 122 -0.17 14.20 2.84
CA LEU A 122 0.85 13.42 2.13
C LEU A 122 1.73 14.32 1.25
N GLU A 123 1.11 15.25 0.51
CA GLU A 123 1.83 16.19 -0.34
C GLU A 123 2.67 17.17 0.46
N ARG A 124 2.16 17.63 1.62
CA ARG A 124 2.87 18.53 2.51
C ARG A 124 4.15 17.90 3.06
N VAL A 125 4.08 16.66 3.56
CA VAL A 125 5.22 16.01 4.23
C VAL A 125 6.19 15.34 3.27
N SER A 126 5.74 15.02 2.04
CA SER A 126 6.57 14.39 1.01
C SER A 126 7.39 15.41 0.23
N ARG A 127 8.68 15.11 0.00
CA ARG A 127 9.58 15.93 -0.80
C ARG A 127 9.49 15.58 -2.29
N GLU A 128 9.51 14.30 -2.63
CA GLU A 128 9.71 13.88 -4.01
C GLU A 128 8.54 13.03 -4.55
N ALA A 129 7.99 12.11 -3.74
CA ALA A 129 7.02 11.18 -4.27
C ALA A 129 6.07 10.60 -3.21
N ILE A 130 4.89 10.22 -3.69
CA ILE A 130 3.86 9.50 -2.93
C ILE A 130 3.53 8.21 -3.67
N LEU A 131 3.46 7.08 -2.95
CA LEU A 131 2.94 5.80 -3.43
C LEU A 131 1.70 5.43 -2.62
N LEU A 132 0.63 5.09 -3.32
CA LEU A 132 -0.67 4.82 -2.73
C LEU A 132 -1.27 3.53 -3.31
N THR A 133 -1.94 2.73 -2.47
CA THR A 133 -2.89 1.72 -2.94
C THR A 133 -4.22 1.87 -2.20
N THR A 134 -5.31 1.54 -2.89
CA THR A 134 -6.66 1.50 -2.33
C THR A 134 -7.56 0.61 -3.20
N PRO A 135 -8.56 -0.09 -2.64
CA PRO A 135 -9.58 -0.79 -3.42
C PRO A 135 -10.33 0.16 -4.35
N ILE A 136 -10.79 -0.34 -5.49
CA ILE A 136 -11.58 0.41 -6.45
C ILE A 136 -13.03 -0.02 -6.42
N GLY A 137 -13.93 0.93 -6.13
CA GLY A 137 -15.36 0.70 -5.97
C GLY A 137 -15.71 0.11 -4.61
N GLU A 138 -16.98 -0.23 -4.44
CA GLU A 138 -17.48 -0.74 -3.17
C GLU A 138 -16.80 -2.06 -2.78
N CYS A 139 -16.09 -2.03 -1.69
CA CYS A 139 -15.45 -3.17 -1.06
C CYS A 139 -15.81 -3.14 0.43
N PRO A 140 -17.02 -3.61 0.81
CA PRO A 140 -17.47 -3.55 2.20
C PRO A 140 -16.52 -4.33 3.10
N HIS A 141 -15.90 -3.64 4.04
CA HIS A 141 -15.10 -4.22 5.09
C HIS A 141 -15.56 -3.66 6.42
N ARG A 142 -15.77 -4.52 7.40
CA ARG A 142 -16.17 -4.14 8.74
C ARG A 142 -15.00 -4.37 9.69
N ASP A 143 -15.09 -3.75 10.86
CA ASP A 143 -14.18 -3.87 11.99
C ASP A 143 -13.48 -5.25 12.04
N TYR A 144 -12.16 -5.24 12.03
CA TYR A 144 -11.33 -6.43 12.04
C TYR A 144 -10.48 -6.45 13.32
N TYR A 145 -10.65 -7.49 14.15
CA TYR A 145 -9.91 -7.70 15.40
C TYR A 145 -10.00 -6.54 16.43
N GLY A 146 -11.14 -5.85 16.51
CA GLY A 146 -11.36 -4.79 17.48
C GLY A 146 -10.63 -3.47 17.14
N ASN A 147 -10.19 -3.29 15.90
CA ASN A 147 -9.68 -2.01 15.42
C ASN A 147 -10.83 -1.20 14.78
N PRO A 148 -11.30 -0.11 15.41
CA PRO A 148 -12.43 0.67 14.90
C PRO A 148 -12.09 1.47 13.62
N TYR A 149 -10.84 1.49 13.21
CA TYR A 149 -10.36 2.22 12.03
C TYR A 149 -10.30 1.36 10.76
N GLU A 150 -10.69 0.06 10.83
CA GLU A 150 -10.64 -0.86 9.69
C GLU A 150 -11.93 -0.84 8.84
N GLU A 151 -12.93 -0.06 9.22
CA GLU A 151 -14.17 0.06 8.45
C GLU A 151 -13.94 0.84 7.15
N HIS A 152 -14.36 0.28 6.00
CA HIS A 152 -14.36 1.01 4.73
C HIS A 152 -15.51 2.01 4.70
N ARG A 153 -15.19 3.28 4.54
CA ARG A 153 -16.12 4.40 4.57
C ARG A 153 -16.34 5.04 3.22
N TYR A 154 -15.35 4.99 2.35
CA TYR A 154 -15.44 5.60 1.04
C TYR A 154 -14.78 4.75 -0.04
N ALA A 155 -15.46 4.63 -1.18
CA ALA A 155 -14.98 3.92 -2.36
C ALA A 155 -14.35 4.91 -3.35
N TRP A 156 -13.03 4.98 -3.37
CA TRP A 156 -12.30 5.85 -4.30
C TRP A 156 -12.43 5.36 -5.73
N SER A 157 -12.63 6.28 -6.66
CA SER A 157 -12.63 6.02 -8.09
C SER A 157 -11.27 6.30 -8.72
N LEU A 158 -11.02 5.69 -9.89
CA LEU A 158 -9.81 5.96 -10.67
C LEU A 158 -9.74 7.43 -11.11
N GLU A 159 -10.90 8.03 -11.39
CA GLU A 159 -11.05 9.41 -11.83
C GLU A 159 -10.69 10.40 -10.72
N GLU A 160 -11.12 10.15 -9.48
CA GLU A 160 -10.78 10.99 -8.33
C GLU A 160 -9.28 10.96 -8.04
N LEU A 161 -8.66 9.77 -8.07
CA LEU A 161 -7.22 9.64 -7.89
C LEU A 161 -6.44 10.36 -8.99
N LYS A 162 -6.88 10.26 -10.25
CA LYS A 162 -6.27 11.00 -11.36
C LYS A 162 -6.47 12.50 -11.23
N ALA A 163 -7.66 12.95 -10.83
CA ALA A 163 -7.95 14.37 -10.59
C ALA A 163 -7.07 14.95 -9.47
N SER A 164 -6.71 14.13 -8.49
CA SER A 164 -5.72 14.48 -7.44
C SER A 164 -4.26 14.44 -7.93
N GLY A 165 -4.02 14.27 -9.24
CA GLY A 165 -2.71 14.32 -9.87
C GLY A 165 -1.90 13.03 -9.80
N PHE A 166 -2.52 11.90 -9.44
CA PHE A 166 -1.85 10.61 -9.43
C PHE A 166 -1.84 9.94 -10.80
N VAL A 167 -0.75 9.28 -11.13
CA VAL A 167 -0.71 8.28 -12.18
C VAL A 167 -1.27 6.98 -11.62
N VAL A 168 -2.34 6.46 -12.23
CA VAL A 168 -3.08 5.31 -11.67
C VAL A 168 -2.95 4.10 -12.58
N ARG A 169 -2.75 2.93 -11.98
CA ARG A 169 -2.76 1.60 -12.63
C ARG A 169 -3.61 0.64 -11.82
N GLY A 170 -4.10 -0.41 -12.49
CA GLY A 170 -4.87 -1.46 -11.85
C GLY A 170 -4.00 -2.58 -11.28
N LYS A 171 -4.54 -3.25 -10.26
CA LYS A 171 -3.99 -4.45 -9.63
C LYS A 171 -5.14 -5.44 -9.37
N GLY A 172 -4.94 -6.71 -9.72
CA GLY A 172 -5.98 -7.72 -9.61
C GLY A 172 -7.16 -7.48 -10.56
N ILE A 173 -8.13 -8.39 -10.54
CA ILE A 173 -9.39 -8.26 -11.30
C ILE A 173 -10.54 -8.30 -10.30
N ARG A 174 -11.46 -7.33 -10.42
CA ARG A 174 -12.64 -7.23 -9.57
C ARG A 174 -13.49 -8.50 -9.66
N GLY A 175 -13.93 -9.03 -8.53
CA GLY A 175 -14.72 -10.26 -8.43
C GLY A 175 -13.93 -11.56 -8.65
N LEU A 176 -12.68 -11.48 -9.12
CA LEU A 176 -11.84 -12.67 -9.35
C LEU A 176 -10.69 -12.76 -8.35
N THR A 177 -10.17 -11.64 -7.89
CA THR A 177 -8.94 -11.61 -7.06
C THR A 177 -9.15 -11.05 -5.66
N VAL A 178 -10.31 -10.47 -5.36
CA VAL A 178 -10.62 -9.86 -4.06
C VAL A 178 -12.08 -10.12 -3.69
N GLY A 179 -12.33 -10.36 -2.41
CA GLY A 179 -13.68 -10.38 -1.83
C GLY A 179 -14.37 -11.72 -1.77
N ASP A 180 -13.83 -12.78 -2.36
CA ASP A 180 -14.47 -14.10 -2.35
C ASP A 180 -13.83 -15.02 -1.29
N LYS A 181 -14.67 -15.77 -0.53
CA LYS A 181 -14.21 -16.74 0.49
C LYS A 181 -13.27 -17.78 -0.12
N TRP A 182 -13.50 -18.17 -1.37
CA TRP A 182 -12.67 -19.12 -2.09
C TRP A 182 -11.26 -18.53 -2.36
N TRP A 183 -11.18 -17.23 -2.62
CA TRP A 183 -9.92 -16.55 -2.86
C TRP A 183 -9.10 -16.36 -1.58
N SER A 184 -9.75 -16.10 -0.44
CA SER A 184 -9.07 -15.87 0.84
C SER A 184 -8.52 -17.14 1.50
N SER A 185 -9.07 -18.32 1.17
CA SER A 185 -8.66 -19.60 1.79
C SER A 185 -8.76 -20.80 0.84
N PRO A 186 -8.06 -20.80 -0.29
CA PRO A 186 -8.10 -21.93 -1.22
C PRO A 186 -7.41 -23.15 -0.61
N PRO A 187 -7.85 -24.36 -0.99
CA PRO A 187 -7.10 -25.58 -0.72
C PRO A 187 -5.66 -25.45 -1.22
N ILE A 188 -4.69 -26.00 -0.48
CA ILE A 188 -3.25 -25.76 -0.69
C ILE A 188 -2.77 -26.06 -2.10
N PHE A 189 -3.35 -27.06 -2.75
CA PHE A 189 -3.00 -27.47 -4.12
C PHE A 189 -3.55 -26.54 -5.21
N PHE A 190 -4.54 -25.67 -4.91
CA PHE A 190 -5.02 -24.65 -5.83
C PHE A 190 -4.26 -23.33 -5.73
N ARG A 191 -3.46 -23.13 -4.70
CA ARG A 191 -2.70 -21.89 -4.50
C ARG A 191 -1.80 -21.51 -5.68
N PRO A 192 -1.08 -22.44 -6.34
CA PRO A 192 -0.27 -22.10 -7.51
C PRO A 192 -1.12 -21.57 -8.68
N LEU A 193 -2.26 -22.20 -8.95
CA LEU A 193 -3.18 -21.76 -10.02
C LEU A 193 -3.77 -20.39 -9.71
N GLN A 194 -4.20 -20.17 -8.47
CA GLN A 194 -4.67 -18.88 -7.98
C GLN A 194 -3.61 -17.78 -8.19
N TYR A 195 -2.36 -18.10 -7.91
CA TYR A 195 -1.23 -17.21 -8.14
C TYR A 195 -1.07 -16.82 -9.61
N ILE A 196 -1.14 -17.81 -10.51
CA ILE A 196 -1.06 -17.59 -11.96
C ILE A 196 -2.20 -16.69 -12.43
N ILE A 197 -3.43 -16.97 -11.98
CA ILE A 197 -4.61 -16.14 -12.30
C ILE A 197 -4.42 -14.71 -11.80
N TYR A 198 -3.96 -14.54 -10.56
CA TYR A 198 -3.68 -13.21 -9.99
C TYR A 198 -2.61 -12.48 -10.80
N MET A 199 -1.55 -13.16 -11.21
CA MET A 199 -0.45 -12.59 -12.00
C MET A 199 -0.93 -12.10 -13.35
N ILE A 200 -1.63 -12.97 -14.09
CA ILE A 200 -2.18 -12.63 -15.41
C ILE A 200 -3.21 -11.52 -15.29
N GLY A 201 -4.10 -11.64 -14.31
CA GLY A 201 -5.12 -10.63 -14.02
C GLY A 201 -4.52 -9.27 -13.68
N THR A 202 -3.46 -9.23 -12.86
CA THR A 202 -2.76 -7.99 -12.53
C THR A 202 -2.05 -7.40 -13.76
N ALA A 203 -1.42 -8.22 -14.58
CA ALA A 203 -0.82 -7.74 -15.82
C ALA A 203 -1.85 -7.09 -16.75
N PHE A 204 -3.04 -7.71 -16.87
CA PHE A 204 -4.11 -7.19 -17.70
C PHE A 204 -4.73 -5.92 -17.12
N SER A 205 -5.09 -5.92 -15.84
CA SER A 205 -5.69 -4.76 -15.17
C SER A 205 -4.74 -3.56 -15.07
N TYR A 206 -3.44 -3.80 -15.09
CA TYR A 206 -2.45 -2.72 -15.13
C TYR A 206 -2.63 -1.80 -16.34
N PHE A 207 -2.96 -2.38 -17.51
CA PHE A 207 -3.23 -1.61 -18.73
C PHE A 207 -4.69 -1.20 -18.85
N PHE A 208 -5.62 -1.94 -18.23
CA PHE A 208 -7.06 -1.71 -18.24
C PHE A 208 -7.60 -1.53 -16.82
N PRO A 209 -7.28 -0.43 -16.14
CA PRO A 209 -7.58 -0.27 -14.71
C PRO A 209 -9.08 -0.24 -14.39
N ALA A 210 -9.96 -0.07 -15.37
CA ALA A 210 -11.41 -0.12 -15.18
C ALA A 210 -11.93 -1.47 -14.65
N ILE A 211 -11.20 -2.56 -14.90
CA ILE A 211 -11.55 -3.90 -14.39
C ILE A 211 -10.79 -4.28 -13.12
N ALA A 212 -9.94 -3.41 -12.62
CA ALA A 212 -9.09 -3.69 -11.47
C ALA A 212 -9.89 -3.84 -10.18
N ALA A 213 -9.38 -4.67 -9.28
CA ALA A 213 -9.86 -4.76 -7.91
C ALA A 213 -9.30 -3.61 -7.06
N ASP A 214 -8.02 -3.34 -7.20
CA ASP A 214 -7.30 -2.29 -6.48
C ASP A 214 -6.61 -1.33 -7.45
N ALA A 215 -6.41 -0.08 -7.01
CA ALA A 215 -5.52 0.86 -7.65
C ALA A 215 -4.12 0.80 -7.05
N ILE A 216 -3.11 0.95 -7.90
CA ILE A 216 -1.78 1.40 -7.52
C ILE A 216 -1.62 2.78 -8.12
N ALA A 217 -1.37 3.77 -7.29
CA ALA A 217 -1.26 5.15 -7.70
C ALA A 217 0.04 5.79 -7.17
N TRP A 218 0.64 6.65 -7.96
CA TRP A 218 1.83 7.40 -7.53
C TRP A 218 1.80 8.81 -8.08
N LYS A 219 2.40 9.70 -7.32
CA LYS A 219 2.53 11.11 -7.69
C LYS A 219 3.97 11.55 -7.43
N TYR A 220 4.62 12.12 -8.44
CA TYR A 220 5.86 12.87 -8.25
C TYR A 220 5.51 14.31 -7.90
N LEU A 221 6.20 14.84 -6.92
CA LEU A 221 6.07 16.24 -6.51
C LEU A 221 7.21 17.01 -7.19
N ASN A 222 6.85 18.10 -7.87
CA ASN A 222 7.85 19.01 -8.41
C ASN A 222 8.60 19.66 -7.25
N THR A 223 9.90 19.43 -7.19
CA THR A 223 10.82 20.12 -6.26
C THR A 223 11.11 21.52 -6.75
#